data_96f877c8a2df77e7de9fe3ee2cdc45ea
#
_entry.id   96f877c8a2df77e7de9fe3ee2cdc45ea
#
_cell.length_a   1.000
_cell.length_b   1.000
_cell.length_c   1.000
_cell.angle_alpha   90.00
_cell.angle_beta   90.00
_cell.angle_gamma   90.00
#
_symmetry.space_group_name_H-M   'P 1'
#
loop_
_entity.id
_entity.type
_entity.pdbx_description
1 polymer ?
#
loop_
_entity_poly.entity_id
_entity_poly.type
_entity_poly.pdbx_seq_one_letter_code
_entity_poly.pdbx_strand_id
1 'polypeptide(L)'
;MNNMKMKLVLFASVSIALASCQTTPKEDYSWIKKGLDVASAQLQLSAEEVSGTGMLPRSIRTGYDMDFLCRQLERDSSTFKDSLRAQPTADQLGKRRLCNVYDWTSGFFPGSLWYAYELTGNDTLKTQAIQYTNLLNPVRYYKGTHDLGFMVNCSYGNAERLSPNDTIAAVMRETADNLCGRFNDSIGAIRSWDFGTWNFPVIIDNMMNLDLLFNVAKATGDNKYKDIAIKHAMTTMNNHFRPDYTCWHVVSYNNDGTVERKQTHQGKNDNSSWARGQAWAVYGYTACYRETNDSTFLNFAIKVADMIMDRVKTDDAIPYWDYDAPVTEETPRDASAASVTASALIELSTMVPDGQKYLDYAEKILKSLSSDAYLAKVGDNQGFILMHSVGSLPNGSEIDTPLNYADYYYLEALKR
;
A
#
# COMPACT_ATOMS: atom_id res chain seq x y z
N MET A 1 4.78 27.58 25.06
CA MET A 1 5.10 26.67 26.18
C MET A 1 3.84 25.91 26.55
N ASN A 2 3.63 24.73 26.00
CA ASN A 2 2.72 23.75 26.57
C ASN A 2 3.14 22.37 26.11
N ASN A 3 3.70 21.63 27.05
CA ASN A 3 4.13 20.25 26.90
C ASN A 3 2.91 19.36 26.67
N MET A 4 2.79 18.77 25.53
CA MET A 4 1.85 17.68 25.29
C MET A 4 2.55 16.36 25.60
N LYS A 5 2.39 15.89 26.81
CA LYS A 5 2.84 14.57 27.27
C LYS A 5 1.93 13.51 26.68
N MET A 6 2.55 12.60 25.94
CA MET A 6 1.98 11.34 25.49
C MET A 6 1.47 10.57 26.72
N LYS A 7 0.18 10.37 26.85
CA LYS A 7 -0.42 9.53 27.90
C LYS A 7 -0.59 8.12 27.37
N LEU A 8 0.29 7.26 27.84
CA LEU A 8 0.02 5.82 27.91
C LEU A 8 -1.17 5.63 28.86
N VAL A 9 -2.31 5.18 28.35
CA VAL A 9 -3.48 4.92 29.19
C VAL A 9 -3.35 3.53 29.79
N LEU A 10 -2.78 3.49 30.99
CA LEU A 10 -2.92 2.33 31.90
C LEU A 10 -4.29 2.47 32.59
N PHE A 11 -5.24 1.62 32.26
CA PHE A 11 -6.45 1.47 33.06
C PHE A 11 -6.15 0.59 34.27
N ALA A 12 -5.99 1.22 35.43
CA ALA A 12 -6.11 0.56 36.70
C ALA A 12 -7.48 0.89 37.32
N SER A 13 -8.44 -0.02 37.21
CA SER A 13 -9.65 0.02 38.00
C SER A 13 -9.57 -1.02 39.12
N VAL A 14 -9.49 -0.53 40.35
CA VAL A 14 -9.67 -1.32 41.57
C VAL A 14 -11.17 -1.50 41.79
N SER A 15 -11.64 -2.74 41.73
CA SER A 15 -12.93 -3.13 42.31
C SER A 15 -12.79 -4.51 42.92
N ILE A 16 -12.93 -4.60 44.21
CA ILE A 16 -12.96 -5.83 45.01
C ILE A 16 -14.33 -6.48 44.82
N ALA A 17 -14.40 -7.68 44.25
CA ALA A 17 -15.45 -8.66 44.53
C ALA A 17 -14.98 -10.05 44.14
N LEU A 18 -15.29 -10.97 45.00
CA LEU A 18 -14.86 -12.38 45.11
C LEU A 18 -15.15 -13.28 43.88
N ALA A 19 -14.17 -14.16 43.66
CA ALA A 19 -14.32 -15.55 43.13
C ALA A 19 -14.65 -15.71 41.65
N SER A 20 -13.66 -15.87 40.88
CA SER A 20 -13.23 -17.06 40.11
C SER A 20 -12.01 -16.61 39.29
N CYS A 21 -10.86 -17.20 39.56
CA CYS A 21 -9.67 -17.04 38.73
C CYS A 21 -9.93 -17.73 37.36
N GLN A 22 -10.57 -17.02 36.46
CA GLN A 22 -10.31 -17.20 35.06
C GLN A 22 -9.16 -16.23 34.73
N THR A 23 -7.95 -16.73 34.71
CA THR A 23 -6.82 -16.05 34.09
C THR A 23 -7.18 -15.90 32.62
N THR A 24 -7.60 -14.70 32.23
CA THR A 24 -7.58 -14.33 30.80
C THR A 24 -6.19 -14.67 30.28
N PRO A 25 -6.07 -15.45 29.17
CA PRO A 25 -4.77 -15.71 28.60
C PRO A 25 -4.10 -14.36 28.35
N LYS A 26 -2.87 -14.19 28.86
CA LYS A 26 -2.09 -12.98 28.58
C LYS A 26 -1.86 -12.98 27.07
N GLU A 27 -2.39 -11.99 26.38
CA GLU A 27 -2.21 -11.88 24.93
C GLU A 27 -0.72 -11.92 24.60
N ASP A 28 -0.33 -12.81 23.67
CA ASP A 28 1.06 -12.98 23.27
C ASP A 28 1.37 -12.05 22.07
N TYR A 29 2.08 -10.98 22.34
CA TYR A 29 2.55 -10.01 21.32
C TYR A 29 4.00 -10.28 20.87
N SER A 30 4.56 -11.44 21.16
CA SER A 30 5.94 -11.82 20.77
C SER A 30 6.16 -11.78 19.25
N TRP A 31 5.10 -12.03 18.48
CA TRP A 31 5.11 -11.94 17.02
C TRP A 31 5.39 -10.51 16.51
N ILE A 32 4.93 -9.47 17.21
CA ILE A 32 5.25 -8.07 16.87
C ILE A 32 6.75 -7.83 17.02
N LYS A 33 7.32 -8.23 18.16
CA LYS A 33 8.76 -8.09 18.39
C LYS A 33 9.56 -8.86 17.34
N LYS A 34 9.17 -10.10 17.03
CA LYS A 34 9.80 -10.91 15.97
C LYS A 34 9.78 -10.19 14.63
N GLY A 35 8.62 -9.65 14.23
CA GLY A 35 8.45 -8.89 12.99
C GLY A 35 9.37 -7.66 12.92
N LEU A 36 9.46 -6.90 14.01
CA LEU A 36 10.32 -5.70 14.09
C LEU A 36 11.81 -6.04 14.08
N ASP A 37 12.23 -7.10 14.79
CA ASP A 37 13.62 -7.54 14.79
C ASP A 37 14.07 -7.97 13.38
N VAL A 38 13.25 -8.75 12.68
CA VAL A 38 13.49 -9.15 11.29
C VAL A 38 13.51 -7.93 10.37
N ALA A 39 12.51 -7.05 10.46
CA ALA A 39 12.41 -5.87 9.61
C ALA A 39 13.64 -4.96 9.76
N SER A 40 14.07 -4.69 10.99
CA SER A 40 15.24 -3.87 11.26
C SER A 40 16.51 -4.47 10.64
N ALA A 41 16.73 -5.77 10.79
CA ALA A 41 17.89 -6.45 10.23
C ALA A 41 17.87 -6.48 8.69
N GLN A 42 16.73 -6.85 8.08
CA GLN A 42 16.57 -6.94 6.63
C GLN A 42 16.74 -5.58 5.95
N LEU A 43 16.15 -4.52 6.50
CA LEU A 43 16.28 -3.17 5.94
C LEU A 43 17.72 -2.64 6.00
N GLN A 44 18.45 -2.90 7.10
CA GLN A 44 19.87 -2.52 7.20
C GLN A 44 20.72 -3.26 6.15
N LEU A 45 20.55 -4.57 6.01
CA LEU A 45 21.22 -5.37 4.98
C LEU A 45 20.92 -4.82 3.58
N SER A 46 19.63 -4.56 3.27
CA SER A 46 19.26 -3.98 1.98
C SER A 46 19.90 -2.63 1.74
N ALA A 47 19.91 -1.75 2.75
CA ALA A 47 20.49 -0.41 2.63
C ALA A 47 22.00 -0.46 2.39
N GLU A 48 22.72 -1.36 3.06
CA GLU A 48 24.16 -1.55 2.89
C GLU A 48 24.49 -2.08 1.48
N GLU A 49 23.76 -3.10 1.00
CA GLU A 49 24.01 -3.73 -0.29
C GLU A 49 23.74 -2.82 -1.51
N VAL A 50 22.77 -1.92 -1.42
CA VAL A 50 22.48 -0.97 -2.51
C VAL A 50 23.16 0.38 -2.34
N SER A 51 23.98 0.54 -1.29
CA SER A 51 24.68 1.78 -1.02
C SER A 51 25.58 2.19 -2.19
N GLY A 52 25.54 3.47 -2.56
CA GLY A 52 26.33 4.01 -3.66
C GLY A 52 25.82 3.69 -5.07
N THR A 53 24.80 2.84 -5.23
CA THR A 53 24.24 2.51 -6.56
C THR A 53 23.33 3.59 -7.14
N GLY A 54 22.77 4.48 -6.33
CA GLY A 54 21.74 5.44 -6.72
C GLY A 54 20.37 4.77 -7.02
N MET A 55 20.22 3.49 -6.71
CA MET A 55 19.01 2.68 -6.97
C MET A 55 18.37 2.25 -5.65
N LEU A 56 17.12 1.78 -5.73
CA LEU A 56 16.34 1.35 -4.58
C LEU A 56 15.87 -0.10 -4.74
N PRO A 57 15.77 -0.89 -3.66
CA PRO A 57 15.19 -2.22 -3.68
C PRO A 57 13.72 -2.16 -4.10
N ARG A 58 13.30 -3.04 -5.03
CA ARG A 58 11.90 -3.14 -5.48
C ARG A 58 11.29 -4.51 -5.19
N SER A 59 11.95 -5.57 -5.66
CA SER A 59 11.49 -6.96 -5.54
C SER A 59 12.64 -7.94 -5.83
N ILE A 60 12.32 -9.21 -6.02
CA ILE A 60 13.21 -10.22 -6.59
C ILE A 60 12.78 -10.52 -8.02
N ARG A 61 13.74 -10.79 -8.92
CA ARG A 61 13.46 -11.15 -10.30
C ARG A 61 12.94 -12.59 -10.36
N THR A 62 11.67 -12.74 -10.70
CA THR A 62 11.01 -14.03 -10.98
C THR A 62 10.70 -14.14 -12.45
N GLY A 63 10.80 -15.36 -12.98
CA GLY A 63 10.23 -15.69 -14.28
C GLY A 63 8.75 -16.03 -14.18
N TYR A 64 8.13 -16.38 -15.30
CA TYR A 64 6.79 -16.94 -15.35
C TYR A 64 6.75 -18.17 -16.27
N ASP A 65 5.86 -19.09 -15.94
CA ASP A 65 5.47 -20.20 -16.78
C ASP A 65 4.22 -19.83 -17.59
N MET A 66 4.20 -20.10 -18.89
CA MET A 66 3.07 -19.70 -19.74
C MET A 66 1.81 -20.52 -19.45
N ASP A 67 1.96 -21.82 -19.21
CA ASP A 67 0.81 -22.68 -18.92
C ASP A 67 0.20 -22.32 -17.58
N PHE A 68 1.04 -21.93 -16.59
CA PHE A 68 0.57 -21.39 -15.31
C PHE A 68 -0.25 -20.10 -15.53
N LEU A 69 0.24 -19.14 -16.33
CA LEU A 69 -0.49 -17.91 -16.64
C LEU A 69 -1.83 -18.21 -17.31
N CYS A 70 -1.84 -19.14 -18.29
CA CYS A 70 -3.07 -19.56 -18.96
C CYS A 70 -4.10 -20.12 -17.97
N ARG A 71 -3.66 -20.97 -17.04
CA ARG A 71 -4.54 -21.53 -16.01
C ARG A 71 -5.08 -20.45 -15.06
N GLN A 72 -4.22 -19.57 -14.56
CA GLN A 72 -4.62 -18.54 -13.59
C GLN A 72 -5.56 -17.48 -14.20
N LEU A 73 -5.35 -17.14 -15.47
CA LEU A 73 -6.11 -16.11 -16.16
C LEU A 73 -7.29 -16.67 -16.98
N GLU A 74 -7.37 -18.00 -17.09
CA GLU A 74 -8.35 -18.69 -17.96
C GLU A 74 -8.33 -18.12 -19.38
N ARG A 75 -7.11 -17.94 -19.93
CA ARG A 75 -6.86 -17.37 -21.25
C ARG A 75 -5.96 -18.26 -22.10
N ASP A 76 -6.15 -18.18 -23.42
CA ASP A 76 -5.24 -18.81 -24.38
C ASP A 76 -3.92 -18.02 -24.47
N SER A 77 -2.81 -18.74 -24.67
CA SER A 77 -1.46 -18.16 -24.77
C SER A 77 -1.31 -17.11 -25.89
N SER A 78 -2.09 -17.23 -26.95
CA SER A 78 -2.09 -16.26 -28.05
C SER A 78 -2.56 -14.85 -27.66
N THR A 79 -3.30 -14.73 -26.54
CA THR A 79 -3.84 -13.45 -26.05
C THR A 79 -2.80 -12.58 -25.32
N PHE A 80 -1.60 -13.13 -25.01
CA PHE A 80 -0.56 -12.45 -24.22
C PHE A 80 0.47 -11.69 -25.05
N LYS A 81 0.47 -11.79 -26.38
CA LYS A 81 1.58 -11.42 -27.28
C LYS A 81 2.25 -10.08 -27.00
N ASP A 82 1.52 -9.08 -26.51
CA ASP A 82 2.05 -7.73 -26.32
C ASP A 82 2.00 -7.24 -24.85
N SER A 83 1.51 -8.07 -23.92
CA SER A 83 1.30 -7.66 -22.52
C SER A 83 2.38 -8.16 -21.56
N LEU A 84 3.08 -9.24 -21.92
CA LEU A 84 4.05 -9.87 -21.04
C LEU A 84 5.37 -9.11 -20.99
N ARG A 85 5.91 -8.98 -19.79
CA ARG A 85 7.27 -8.46 -19.62
C ARG A 85 8.31 -9.48 -20.07
N ALA A 86 9.47 -8.97 -20.49
CA ALA A 86 10.60 -9.82 -20.85
C ALA A 86 11.00 -10.71 -19.67
N GLN A 87 11.20 -12.00 -19.93
CA GLN A 87 11.72 -12.96 -18.95
C GLN A 87 13.13 -12.52 -18.49
N PRO A 88 13.43 -12.62 -17.21
CA PRO A 88 14.80 -12.47 -16.75
C PRO A 88 15.67 -13.61 -17.31
N THR A 89 16.93 -13.32 -17.57
CA THR A 89 17.91 -14.35 -17.94
C THR A 89 18.19 -15.26 -16.75
N ALA A 90 18.73 -16.47 -17.02
CA ALA A 90 19.00 -17.46 -15.96
C ALA A 90 19.92 -16.91 -14.85
N ASP A 91 20.87 -16.04 -15.19
CA ASP A 91 21.77 -15.40 -14.24
C ASP A 91 21.12 -14.26 -13.44
N GLN A 92 19.96 -13.77 -13.87
CA GLN A 92 19.18 -12.73 -13.19
C GLN A 92 18.11 -13.30 -12.24
N LEU A 93 17.65 -14.52 -12.48
CA LEU A 93 16.63 -15.18 -11.64
C LEU A 93 17.09 -15.25 -10.17
N GLY A 94 16.16 -14.96 -9.25
CA GLY A 94 16.41 -14.97 -7.80
C GLY A 94 17.24 -13.79 -7.29
N LYS A 95 17.75 -12.92 -8.18
CA LYS A 95 18.49 -11.72 -7.74
C LYS A 95 17.55 -10.55 -7.50
N ARG A 96 18.00 -9.66 -6.62
CA ARG A 96 17.30 -8.42 -6.31
C ARG A 96 17.00 -7.62 -7.58
N ARG A 97 15.77 -7.18 -7.71
CA ARG A 97 15.35 -6.19 -8.71
C ARG A 97 15.44 -4.81 -8.08
N LEU A 98 16.23 -3.94 -8.68
CA LEU A 98 16.35 -2.55 -8.29
C LEU A 98 15.47 -1.67 -9.20
N CYS A 99 15.08 -0.51 -8.68
CA CYS A 99 14.40 0.54 -9.42
C CYS A 99 15.13 1.88 -9.28
N ASN A 100 14.92 2.77 -10.25
CA ASN A 100 15.39 4.14 -10.17
C ASN A 100 14.39 5.02 -9.39
N VAL A 101 14.75 6.25 -9.14
CA VAL A 101 13.93 7.19 -8.36
C VAL A 101 12.60 7.56 -8.99
N TYR A 102 12.41 7.34 -10.30
CA TYR A 102 11.16 7.62 -11.03
C TYR A 102 10.24 6.39 -11.11
N ASP A 103 10.61 5.27 -10.52
CA ASP A 103 9.72 4.12 -10.38
C ASP A 103 8.66 4.43 -9.31
N TRP A 104 7.41 4.03 -9.58
CA TRP A 104 6.30 4.29 -8.66
C TRP A 104 6.50 3.71 -7.26
N THR A 105 7.35 2.69 -7.14
CA THR A 105 7.65 2.04 -5.86
C THR A 105 8.81 2.68 -5.09
N SER A 106 9.44 3.72 -5.63
CA SER A 106 10.71 4.27 -5.10
C SER A 106 10.59 4.83 -3.68
N GLY A 107 9.42 5.30 -3.26
CA GLY A 107 9.20 5.88 -1.95
C GLY A 107 9.07 4.89 -0.80
N PHE A 108 8.76 3.61 -1.09
CA PHE A 108 8.45 2.65 -0.03
C PHE A 108 9.67 2.19 0.75
N PHE A 109 10.81 1.98 0.10
CA PHE A 109 12.02 1.57 0.82
C PHE A 109 12.50 2.62 1.83
N PRO A 110 12.69 3.91 1.47
CA PRO A 110 12.99 4.93 2.47
C PRO A 110 11.87 5.09 3.51
N GLY A 111 10.60 4.93 3.12
CA GLY A 111 9.48 4.95 4.05
C GLY A 111 9.53 3.83 5.07
N SER A 112 9.90 2.61 4.66
CA SER A 112 10.11 1.47 5.55
C SER A 112 11.24 1.71 6.55
N LEU A 113 12.34 2.35 6.12
CA LEU A 113 13.43 2.75 7.01
C LEU A 113 12.96 3.76 8.06
N TRP A 114 12.11 4.72 7.69
CA TRP A 114 11.52 5.68 8.63
C TRP A 114 10.63 4.99 9.66
N TYR A 115 9.75 4.07 9.26
CA TYR A 115 8.91 3.32 10.20
C TYR A 115 9.74 2.43 11.11
N ALA A 116 10.73 1.73 10.58
CA ALA A 116 11.62 0.90 11.39
C ALA A 116 12.40 1.74 12.41
N TYR A 117 12.88 2.93 12.03
CA TYR A 117 13.47 3.89 12.97
C TYR A 117 12.49 4.30 14.07
N GLU A 118 11.28 4.71 13.70
CA GLU A 118 10.26 5.15 14.67
C GLU A 118 9.90 4.06 15.68
N LEU A 119 9.84 2.80 15.23
CA LEU A 119 9.45 1.66 16.05
C LEU A 119 10.59 1.13 16.94
N THR A 120 11.84 1.30 16.52
CA THR A 120 13.00 0.71 17.22
C THR A 120 13.91 1.73 17.90
N GLY A 121 13.86 3.00 17.49
CA GLY A 121 14.79 4.03 17.92
C GLY A 121 16.22 3.87 17.39
N ASN A 122 16.43 3.03 16.35
CA ASN A 122 17.77 2.73 15.82
C ASN A 122 18.26 3.87 14.91
N ASP A 123 19.26 4.62 15.35
CA ASP A 123 19.84 5.77 14.63
C ASP A 123 20.51 5.39 13.30
N THR A 124 20.95 4.15 13.11
CA THR A 124 21.46 3.66 11.82
C THR A 124 20.33 3.69 10.77
N LEU A 125 19.14 3.18 11.13
CA LEU A 125 17.96 3.22 10.26
C LEU A 125 17.57 4.67 9.94
N LYS A 126 17.64 5.59 10.90
CA LYS A 126 17.40 7.02 10.66
C LYS A 126 18.34 7.60 9.63
N THR A 127 19.65 7.32 9.79
CA THR A 127 20.68 7.80 8.86
C THR A 127 20.44 7.28 7.45
N GLN A 128 20.12 5.99 7.33
CA GLN A 128 19.77 5.35 6.06
C GLN A 128 18.47 5.92 5.48
N ALA A 129 17.43 6.14 6.30
CA ALA A 129 16.17 6.75 5.87
C ALA A 129 16.39 8.14 5.26
N ILE A 130 17.19 8.99 5.91
CA ILE A 130 17.57 10.32 5.38
C ILE A 130 18.31 10.17 4.05
N GLN A 131 19.31 9.29 3.97
CA GLN A 131 20.10 9.06 2.76
C GLN A 131 19.21 8.67 1.58
N TYR A 132 18.35 7.65 1.74
CA TYR A 132 17.51 7.14 0.66
C TYR A 132 16.34 8.06 0.33
N THR A 133 15.79 8.81 1.30
CA THR A 133 14.81 9.86 1.03
C THR A 133 15.42 10.96 0.14
N ASN A 134 16.64 11.40 0.43
CA ASN A 134 17.32 12.43 -0.35
C ASN A 134 17.57 12.04 -1.82
N LEU A 135 17.71 10.74 -2.14
CA LEU A 135 17.81 10.28 -3.53
C LEU A 135 16.57 10.66 -4.35
N LEU A 136 15.39 10.73 -3.72
CA LEU A 136 14.14 11.04 -4.40
C LEU A 136 13.91 12.55 -4.65
N ASN A 137 14.86 13.41 -4.26
CA ASN A 137 14.71 14.86 -4.50
C ASN A 137 14.36 15.24 -5.96
N PRO A 138 14.89 14.57 -7.02
CA PRO A 138 14.50 14.87 -8.40
C PRO A 138 13.03 14.60 -8.73
N VAL A 139 12.32 13.78 -7.95
CA VAL A 139 10.90 13.44 -8.15
C VAL A 139 10.01 14.68 -8.05
N ARG A 140 10.43 15.70 -7.32
CA ARG A 140 9.72 17.00 -7.22
C ARG A 140 9.45 17.68 -8.59
N TYR A 141 10.19 17.30 -9.63
CA TYR A 141 10.03 17.81 -10.99
C TYR A 141 9.31 16.86 -11.93
N TYR A 142 8.98 15.63 -11.45
CA TYR A 142 8.37 14.60 -12.28
C TYR A 142 6.86 14.80 -12.39
N LYS A 143 6.33 14.66 -13.62
CA LYS A 143 4.91 14.92 -13.96
C LYS A 143 4.23 13.73 -14.66
N GLY A 144 4.96 12.66 -14.92
CA GLY A 144 4.54 11.57 -15.83
C GLY A 144 3.62 10.52 -15.20
N THR A 145 3.26 10.63 -13.91
CA THR A 145 2.44 9.64 -13.21
C THR A 145 1.61 10.28 -12.10
N HIS A 146 0.57 9.57 -11.66
CA HIS A 146 -0.15 9.92 -10.44
C HIS A 146 0.52 9.38 -9.16
N ASP A 147 1.48 8.45 -9.28
CA ASP A 147 2.12 7.75 -8.16
C ASP A 147 3.03 8.65 -7.30
N LEU A 148 2.95 9.95 -7.50
CA LEU A 148 3.73 10.94 -6.78
C LEU A 148 3.51 10.88 -5.25
N GLY A 149 2.33 10.48 -4.80
CA GLY A 149 2.07 10.20 -3.39
C GLY A 149 2.85 9.00 -2.89
N PHE A 150 2.83 7.88 -3.61
CA PHE A 150 3.64 6.70 -3.28
C PHE A 150 5.13 7.03 -3.21
N MET A 151 5.63 7.80 -4.18
CA MET A 151 7.04 8.15 -4.26
C MET A 151 7.46 9.14 -3.16
N VAL A 152 6.68 10.19 -2.90
CA VAL A 152 7.09 11.31 -2.05
C VAL A 152 6.39 11.27 -0.68
N ASN A 153 5.09 10.97 -0.59
CA ASN A 153 4.44 10.96 0.71
C ASN A 153 4.91 9.78 1.59
N CYS A 154 5.17 8.61 1.00
CA CYS A 154 5.72 7.48 1.74
C CYS A 154 7.15 7.72 2.24
N SER A 155 7.94 8.54 1.55
CA SER A 155 9.32 8.87 1.91
C SER A 155 9.42 10.22 2.65
N TYR A 156 9.26 11.32 1.93
CA TYR A 156 9.33 12.67 2.49
C TYR A 156 8.21 12.97 3.49
N GLY A 157 7.02 12.39 3.33
CA GLY A 157 5.94 12.55 4.31
C GLY A 157 6.31 11.96 5.68
N ASN A 158 6.98 10.80 5.72
CA ASN A 158 7.54 10.27 6.96
C ASN A 158 8.71 11.11 7.48
N ALA A 159 9.57 11.62 6.59
CA ALA A 159 10.65 12.53 6.95
C ALA A 159 10.11 13.84 7.55
N GLU A 160 9.05 14.43 6.98
CA GLU A 160 8.39 15.64 7.50
C GLU A 160 7.88 15.42 8.94
N ARG A 161 7.31 14.26 9.20
CA ARG A 161 6.78 13.91 10.52
C ARG A 161 7.86 13.67 11.57
N LEU A 162 9.02 13.11 11.18
CA LEU A 162 10.07 12.63 12.11
C LEU A 162 11.32 13.52 12.16
N SER A 163 11.59 14.29 11.10
CA SER A 163 12.78 15.13 10.97
C SER A 163 12.54 16.30 10.00
N PRO A 164 11.55 17.18 10.27
CA PRO A 164 11.11 18.21 9.35
C PRO A 164 12.20 19.25 9.05
N ASN A 165 12.20 19.75 7.82
CA ASN A 165 13.00 20.90 7.40
C ASN A 165 12.41 21.54 6.13
N ASP A 166 12.88 22.76 5.79
CA ASP A 166 12.35 23.54 4.67
C ASP A 166 12.48 22.84 3.31
N THR A 167 13.51 22.04 3.11
CA THR A 167 13.71 21.28 1.86
C THR A 167 12.63 20.21 1.72
N ILE A 168 12.31 19.48 2.80
CA ILE A 168 11.26 18.46 2.82
C ILE A 168 9.91 19.11 2.48
N ALA A 169 9.56 20.21 3.15
CA ALA A 169 8.32 20.94 2.90
C ALA A 169 8.21 21.42 1.45
N ALA A 170 9.32 21.90 0.86
CA ALA A 170 9.36 22.34 -0.54
C ALA A 170 9.15 21.15 -1.50
N VAL A 171 9.82 20.02 -1.29
CA VAL A 171 9.64 18.79 -2.12
C VAL A 171 8.20 18.31 -2.08
N MET A 172 7.60 18.22 -0.89
CA MET A 172 6.21 17.81 -0.72
C MET A 172 5.26 18.71 -1.51
N ARG A 173 5.40 20.05 -1.38
CA ARG A 173 4.55 21.02 -2.06
C ARG A 173 4.69 20.97 -3.58
N GLU A 174 5.91 20.99 -4.10
CA GLU A 174 6.14 20.97 -5.55
C GLU A 174 5.64 19.68 -6.19
N THR A 175 5.79 18.56 -5.48
CA THR A 175 5.25 17.27 -5.93
C THR A 175 3.71 17.27 -5.91
N ALA A 176 3.08 17.85 -4.89
CA ALA A 176 1.63 18.01 -4.83
C ALA A 176 1.10 18.90 -5.96
N ASP A 177 1.83 19.98 -6.31
CA ASP A 177 1.49 20.82 -7.47
C ASP A 177 1.53 20.03 -8.79
N ASN A 178 2.52 19.14 -8.95
CA ASN A 178 2.60 18.27 -10.13
C ASN A 178 1.45 17.27 -10.18
N LEU A 179 1.05 16.70 -9.03
CA LEU A 179 -0.10 15.80 -8.96
C LEU A 179 -1.40 16.54 -9.29
N CYS A 180 -1.59 17.75 -8.76
CA CYS A 180 -2.72 18.62 -9.12
C CYS A 180 -2.74 18.97 -10.62
N GLY A 181 -1.57 19.11 -11.25
CA GLY A 181 -1.46 19.35 -12.69
C GLY A 181 -2.00 18.21 -13.57
N ARG A 182 -2.26 17.03 -13.01
CA ARG A 182 -2.91 15.87 -13.69
C ARG A 182 -4.42 15.84 -13.49
N PHE A 183 -4.98 16.74 -12.70
CA PHE A 183 -6.41 16.84 -12.45
C PHE A 183 -7.14 17.48 -13.63
N ASN A 184 -8.28 16.90 -14.00
CA ASN A 184 -9.20 17.48 -14.99
C ASN A 184 -10.52 17.81 -14.29
N ASP A 185 -10.89 19.07 -14.29
CA ASP A 185 -12.06 19.57 -13.55
C ASP A 185 -13.39 19.08 -14.16
N SER A 186 -13.46 18.93 -15.50
CA SER A 186 -14.67 18.41 -16.19
C SER A 186 -14.93 16.94 -15.85
N ILE A 187 -13.86 16.16 -15.59
CA ILE A 187 -13.96 14.75 -15.18
C ILE A 187 -14.08 14.66 -13.66
N GLY A 188 -13.48 15.59 -12.94
CA GLY A 188 -13.39 15.57 -11.49
C GLY A 188 -12.36 14.55 -10.95
N ALA A 189 -11.33 14.20 -11.74
CA ALA A 189 -10.36 13.18 -11.37
C ALA A 189 -8.93 13.52 -11.82
N ILE A 190 -7.95 12.89 -11.18
CA ILE A 190 -6.53 12.94 -11.50
C ILE A 190 -6.22 11.79 -12.46
N ARG A 191 -5.62 12.10 -13.62
CA ARG A 191 -5.18 11.11 -14.60
C ARG A 191 -4.07 10.24 -14.04
N SER A 192 -4.18 8.91 -14.17
CA SER A 192 -3.22 7.99 -13.59
C SER A 192 -1.93 7.86 -14.40
N TRP A 193 -2.02 7.54 -15.69
CA TRP A 193 -0.86 7.36 -16.58
C TRP A 193 -1.15 7.88 -17.99
N ASP A 194 -0.12 7.89 -18.84
CA ASP A 194 -0.18 8.43 -20.20
C ASP A 194 0.12 7.36 -21.29
N PHE A 195 0.08 6.07 -20.93
CA PHE A 195 0.26 4.94 -21.85
C PHE A 195 -1.05 4.18 -22.06
N GLY A 196 -1.02 3.24 -23.01
CA GLY A 196 -2.17 2.41 -23.37
C GLY A 196 -3.16 3.10 -24.32
N THR A 197 -4.35 2.55 -24.43
CA THR A 197 -5.38 2.99 -25.39
C THR A 197 -6.57 3.70 -24.72
N TRP A 198 -6.44 4.08 -23.46
CA TRP A 198 -7.46 4.79 -22.69
C TRP A 198 -7.42 6.29 -22.96
N ASN A 199 -8.58 6.93 -23.06
CA ASN A 199 -8.65 8.39 -23.27
C ASN A 199 -8.16 9.15 -22.04
N PHE A 200 -8.73 8.85 -20.87
CA PHE A 200 -8.34 9.42 -19.59
C PHE A 200 -8.43 8.35 -18.49
N PRO A 201 -7.36 7.56 -18.30
CA PRO A 201 -7.38 6.47 -17.34
C PRO A 201 -7.25 6.96 -15.91
N VAL A 202 -8.11 6.43 -15.04
CA VAL A 202 -8.05 6.57 -13.60
C VAL A 202 -8.04 5.18 -12.99
N ILE A 203 -7.07 4.86 -12.14
CA ILE A 203 -7.04 3.59 -11.43
C ILE A 203 -7.30 3.79 -9.94
N ILE A 204 -7.80 2.74 -9.30
CA ILE A 204 -8.16 2.77 -7.88
C ILE A 204 -6.96 3.12 -6.97
N ASP A 205 -5.75 2.78 -7.40
CA ASP A 205 -4.47 3.09 -6.72
C ASP A 205 -4.29 4.58 -6.44
N ASN A 206 -4.90 5.44 -7.27
CA ASN A 206 -4.81 6.90 -7.09
C ASN A 206 -5.38 7.37 -5.74
N MET A 207 -6.29 6.62 -5.14
CA MET A 207 -6.81 6.90 -3.79
C MET A 207 -5.70 6.98 -2.74
N MET A 208 -4.60 6.23 -2.92
CA MET A 208 -3.45 6.24 -2.03
C MET A 208 -2.58 7.49 -2.18
N ASN A 209 -2.62 8.12 -3.35
CA ASN A 209 -1.81 9.32 -3.66
C ASN A 209 -2.47 10.61 -3.13
N LEU A 210 -3.72 10.55 -2.68
CA LEU A 210 -4.45 11.69 -2.13
C LEU A 210 -3.88 12.16 -0.78
N ASP A 211 -3.24 11.27 -0.01
CA ASP A 211 -2.59 11.63 1.26
C ASP A 211 -1.53 12.71 1.09
N LEU A 212 -0.81 12.73 -0.04
CA LEU A 212 0.11 13.83 -0.38
C LEU A 212 -0.62 15.18 -0.42
N LEU A 213 -1.78 15.21 -1.09
CA LEU A 213 -2.56 16.43 -1.23
C LEU A 213 -3.13 16.90 0.12
N PHE A 214 -3.67 15.98 0.91
CA PHE A 214 -4.17 16.30 2.25
C PHE A 214 -3.07 16.82 3.18
N ASN A 215 -1.90 16.20 3.17
CA ASN A 215 -0.76 16.63 3.99
C ASN A 215 -0.27 18.03 3.59
N VAL A 216 -0.17 18.31 2.30
CA VAL A 216 0.24 19.63 1.81
C VAL A 216 -0.84 20.68 2.09
N ALA A 217 -2.13 20.36 1.98
CA ALA A 217 -3.22 21.25 2.37
C ALA A 217 -3.12 21.66 3.84
N LYS A 218 -2.86 20.71 4.74
CA LYS A 218 -2.66 20.98 6.18
C LYS A 218 -1.45 21.86 6.44
N ALA A 219 -0.33 21.56 5.77
CA ALA A 219 0.92 22.28 5.99
C ALA A 219 0.89 23.72 5.45
N THR A 220 0.17 23.96 4.36
CA THR A 220 0.13 25.27 3.68
C THR A 220 -1.11 26.10 3.98
N GLY A 221 -2.21 25.49 4.42
CA GLY A 221 -3.52 26.11 4.55
C GLY A 221 -4.22 26.34 3.19
N ASP A 222 -3.66 25.88 2.07
CA ASP A 222 -4.25 26.02 0.73
C ASP A 222 -5.24 24.88 0.46
N ASN A 223 -6.51 25.22 0.44
CA ASN A 223 -7.60 24.27 0.26
C ASN A 223 -7.65 23.64 -1.15
N LYS A 224 -6.96 24.22 -2.17
CA LYS A 224 -6.98 23.67 -3.54
C LYS A 224 -6.59 22.17 -3.56
N TYR A 225 -5.61 21.78 -2.76
CA TYR A 225 -5.14 20.40 -2.68
C TYR A 225 -6.21 19.47 -2.11
N LYS A 226 -6.83 19.88 -1.00
CA LYS A 226 -7.93 19.15 -0.35
C LYS A 226 -9.15 19.04 -1.28
N ASP A 227 -9.51 20.13 -1.97
CA ASP A 227 -10.68 20.15 -2.87
C ASP A 227 -10.49 19.20 -4.05
N ILE A 228 -9.30 19.15 -4.64
CA ILE A 228 -8.95 18.21 -5.72
C ILE A 228 -9.01 16.77 -5.20
N ALA A 229 -8.47 16.48 -4.01
CA ALA A 229 -8.50 15.15 -3.41
C ALA A 229 -9.95 14.68 -3.17
N ILE A 230 -10.81 15.54 -2.62
CA ILE A 230 -12.22 15.25 -2.38
C ILE A 230 -12.97 15.00 -3.70
N LYS A 231 -12.80 15.85 -4.71
CA LYS A 231 -13.44 15.67 -6.02
C LYS A 231 -13.02 14.34 -6.64
N HIS A 232 -11.72 14.02 -6.62
CA HIS A 232 -11.21 12.75 -7.13
C HIS A 232 -11.84 11.55 -6.39
N ALA A 233 -11.86 11.58 -5.06
CA ALA A 233 -12.43 10.50 -4.24
C ALA A 233 -13.92 10.29 -4.51
N MET A 234 -14.69 11.38 -4.67
CA MET A 234 -16.12 11.31 -5.00
C MET A 234 -16.35 10.76 -6.41
N THR A 235 -15.57 11.18 -7.41
CA THR A 235 -15.67 10.65 -8.78
C THR A 235 -15.33 9.16 -8.80
N THR A 236 -14.31 8.74 -8.07
CA THR A 236 -13.91 7.34 -7.92
C THR A 236 -15.00 6.52 -7.23
N MET A 237 -15.60 7.04 -6.14
CA MET A 237 -16.71 6.39 -5.44
C MET A 237 -17.90 6.11 -6.37
N ASN A 238 -18.26 7.07 -7.20
CA ASN A 238 -19.43 6.98 -8.07
C ASN A 238 -19.21 6.05 -9.28
N ASN A 239 -17.97 5.87 -9.73
CA ASN A 239 -17.71 5.21 -11.01
C ASN A 239 -16.91 3.91 -10.92
N HIS A 240 -16.07 3.71 -9.88
CA HIS A 240 -15.17 2.56 -9.78
C HIS A 240 -15.76 1.36 -9.04
N PHE A 241 -16.95 1.47 -8.45
CA PHE A 241 -17.51 0.39 -7.62
C PHE A 241 -18.71 -0.27 -8.25
N ARG A 242 -18.79 -1.58 -8.02
CA ARG A 242 -19.96 -2.40 -8.33
C ARG A 242 -20.96 -2.33 -7.17
N PRO A 243 -22.20 -2.82 -7.36
CA PRO A 243 -23.22 -2.81 -6.29
C PRO A 243 -22.81 -3.59 -5.03
N ASP A 244 -21.87 -4.54 -5.15
CA ASP A 244 -21.33 -5.35 -4.04
C ASP A 244 -20.11 -4.71 -3.39
N TYR A 245 -19.76 -3.47 -3.73
CA TYR A 245 -18.62 -2.70 -3.27
C TYR A 245 -17.24 -3.22 -3.71
N THR A 246 -17.16 -4.21 -4.60
CA THR A 246 -15.92 -4.50 -5.30
C THR A 246 -15.61 -3.42 -6.33
N CYS A 247 -14.33 -3.11 -6.56
CA CYS A 247 -13.96 -2.05 -7.51
C CYS A 247 -13.36 -2.59 -8.81
N TRP A 248 -13.61 -1.85 -9.89
CA TRP A 248 -12.80 -1.95 -11.09
C TRP A 248 -11.43 -1.35 -10.86
N HIS A 249 -10.40 -1.97 -11.44
CA HIS A 249 -9.05 -1.43 -11.39
C HIS A 249 -8.96 -0.12 -12.17
N VAL A 250 -9.40 -0.11 -13.43
CA VAL A 250 -9.31 1.02 -14.37
C VAL A 250 -10.70 1.50 -14.76
N VAL A 251 -10.95 2.80 -14.63
CA VAL A 251 -12.06 3.49 -15.29
C VAL A 251 -11.48 4.57 -16.17
N SER A 252 -11.80 4.54 -17.46
CA SER A 252 -11.43 5.58 -18.40
C SER A 252 -12.60 6.51 -18.68
N TYR A 253 -12.32 7.78 -18.86
CA TYR A 253 -13.31 8.82 -19.06
C TYR A 253 -13.12 9.50 -20.40
N ASN A 254 -14.22 9.97 -20.99
CA ASN A 254 -14.24 10.92 -22.09
C ASN A 254 -13.97 12.33 -21.60
N ASN A 255 -13.63 13.26 -22.50
CA ASN A 255 -13.35 14.65 -22.15
C ASN A 255 -14.54 15.40 -21.51
N ASP A 256 -15.76 14.93 -21.73
CA ASP A 256 -17.00 15.48 -21.16
C ASP A 256 -17.33 14.92 -19.75
N GLY A 257 -16.45 14.07 -19.20
CA GLY A 257 -16.61 13.46 -17.88
C GLY A 257 -17.44 12.16 -17.87
N THR A 258 -17.99 11.73 -18.99
CA THR A 258 -18.67 10.44 -19.08
C THR A 258 -17.70 9.28 -19.05
N VAL A 259 -18.13 8.13 -18.48
CA VAL A 259 -17.31 6.93 -18.45
C VAL A 259 -17.18 6.36 -19.87
N GLU A 260 -15.95 6.19 -20.35
CA GLU A 260 -15.64 5.54 -21.61
C GLU A 260 -15.77 4.01 -21.46
N ARG A 261 -15.03 3.45 -20.49
CA ARG A 261 -15.00 2.00 -20.23
C ARG A 261 -14.43 1.68 -18.85
N LYS A 262 -14.74 0.48 -18.35
CA LYS A 262 -14.27 -0.06 -17.08
C LYS A 262 -13.52 -1.35 -17.34
N GLN A 263 -12.28 -1.45 -16.87
CA GLN A 263 -11.38 -2.54 -17.19
C GLN A 263 -10.42 -2.87 -16.04
N THR A 264 -9.59 -3.86 -16.28
CA THR A 264 -8.43 -4.13 -15.43
C THR A 264 -7.13 -4.06 -16.23
N HIS A 265 -6.03 -3.77 -15.55
CA HIS A 265 -4.66 -3.87 -16.06
C HIS A 265 -3.83 -4.91 -15.28
N GLN A 266 -4.15 -5.11 -14.00
CA GLN A 266 -3.42 -6.01 -13.10
C GLN A 266 -4.29 -7.15 -12.54
N GLY A 267 -5.61 -7.11 -12.66
CA GLY A 267 -6.53 -8.17 -12.26
C GLY A 267 -6.69 -9.25 -13.32
N LYS A 268 -7.38 -10.33 -12.97
CA LYS A 268 -7.62 -11.50 -13.80
C LYS A 268 -8.35 -11.17 -15.11
N ASN A 269 -9.43 -10.41 -15.03
CA ASN A 269 -10.21 -9.90 -16.16
C ASN A 269 -11.02 -8.66 -15.75
N ASP A 270 -11.70 -8.02 -16.72
CA ASP A 270 -12.42 -6.76 -16.49
C ASP A 270 -13.58 -6.88 -15.47
N ASN A 271 -14.06 -8.08 -15.19
CA ASN A 271 -15.11 -8.33 -14.21
C ASN A 271 -14.60 -8.84 -12.87
N SER A 272 -13.32 -9.17 -12.76
CA SER A 272 -12.72 -9.68 -11.52
C SER A 272 -12.42 -8.58 -10.50
N SER A 273 -12.06 -9.02 -9.30
CA SER A 273 -11.79 -8.17 -8.15
C SER A 273 -10.33 -8.33 -7.72
N TRP A 274 -9.44 -7.61 -8.38
CA TRP A 274 -8.01 -7.61 -8.05
C TRP A 274 -7.78 -7.26 -6.59
N ALA A 275 -7.14 -8.15 -5.83
CA ALA A 275 -7.09 -8.06 -4.36
C ALA A 275 -6.46 -6.76 -3.85
N ARG A 276 -5.32 -6.34 -4.42
CA ARG A 276 -4.65 -5.11 -3.99
C ARG A 276 -5.46 -3.85 -4.35
N GLY A 277 -6.26 -3.87 -5.42
CA GLY A 277 -7.19 -2.78 -5.75
C GLY A 277 -8.24 -2.58 -4.65
N GLN A 278 -8.78 -3.67 -4.10
CA GLN A 278 -9.74 -3.59 -2.99
C GLN A 278 -9.05 -3.04 -1.72
N ALA A 279 -7.81 -3.44 -1.47
CA ALA A 279 -7.00 -2.92 -0.35
C ALA A 279 -6.72 -1.42 -0.50
N TRP A 280 -6.36 -0.94 -1.70
CA TRP A 280 -6.21 0.49 -1.98
C TRP A 280 -7.49 1.27 -1.71
N ALA A 281 -8.64 0.69 -2.08
CA ALA A 281 -9.93 1.32 -1.85
C ALA A 281 -10.24 1.53 -0.37
N VAL A 282 -10.16 0.48 0.46
CA VAL A 282 -10.47 0.61 1.89
C VAL A 282 -9.53 1.59 2.58
N TYR A 283 -8.22 1.54 2.25
CA TYR A 283 -7.25 2.48 2.80
C TYR A 283 -7.56 3.92 2.38
N GLY A 284 -7.75 4.16 1.09
CA GLY A 284 -7.97 5.50 0.55
C GLY A 284 -9.23 6.16 1.11
N TYR A 285 -10.34 5.44 1.24
CA TYR A 285 -11.57 6.01 1.83
C TYR A 285 -11.47 6.20 3.34
N THR A 286 -10.77 5.34 4.06
CA THR A 286 -10.46 5.55 5.49
C THR A 286 -9.63 6.84 5.66
N ALA A 287 -8.60 7.03 4.82
CA ALA A 287 -7.79 8.25 4.80
C ALA A 287 -8.62 9.49 4.45
N CYS A 288 -9.52 9.42 3.47
CA CYS A 288 -10.40 10.53 3.13
C CYS A 288 -11.28 10.94 4.34
N TYR A 289 -11.82 9.98 5.09
CA TYR A 289 -12.56 10.31 6.32
C TYR A 289 -11.66 10.96 7.38
N ARG A 290 -10.48 10.42 7.63
CA ARG A 290 -9.49 11.02 8.55
C ARG A 290 -9.26 12.51 8.27
N GLU A 291 -9.16 12.86 6.98
CA GLU A 291 -8.77 14.18 6.52
C GLU A 291 -9.95 15.17 6.38
N THR A 292 -11.15 14.65 6.21
CA THR A 292 -12.34 15.50 5.92
C THR A 292 -13.37 15.49 7.03
N ASN A 293 -13.40 14.45 7.84
CA ASN A 293 -14.49 14.12 8.79
C ASN A 293 -15.88 14.02 8.11
N ASP A 294 -15.90 13.73 6.79
CA ASP A 294 -17.13 13.51 6.04
C ASP A 294 -17.59 12.06 6.18
N SER A 295 -18.72 11.87 6.83
CA SER A 295 -19.31 10.55 7.08
C SER A 295 -19.62 9.77 5.79
N THR A 296 -19.72 10.41 4.63
CA THR A 296 -19.87 9.75 3.34
C THR A 296 -18.70 8.81 3.08
N PHE A 297 -17.46 9.28 3.31
CA PHE A 297 -16.26 8.46 3.15
C PHE A 297 -16.16 7.35 4.20
N LEU A 298 -16.53 7.62 5.47
CA LEU A 298 -16.55 6.60 6.51
C LEU A 298 -17.51 5.47 6.19
N ASN A 299 -18.75 5.82 5.85
CA ASN A 299 -19.77 4.84 5.52
C ASN A 299 -19.36 3.99 4.30
N PHE A 300 -18.66 4.58 3.35
CA PHE A 300 -18.14 3.87 2.20
C PHE A 300 -16.96 2.96 2.55
N ALA A 301 -16.00 3.43 3.35
CA ALA A 301 -14.89 2.63 3.85
C ALA A 301 -15.38 1.39 4.62
N ILE A 302 -16.42 1.53 5.45
CA ILE A 302 -17.08 0.43 6.16
C ILE A 302 -17.59 -0.63 5.18
N LYS A 303 -18.28 -0.22 4.10
CA LYS A 303 -18.82 -1.15 3.11
C LYS A 303 -17.72 -1.91 2.36
N VAL A 304 -16.65 -1.20 1.99
CA VAL A 304 -15.49 -1.84 1.35
C VAL A 304 -14.78 -2.79 2.31
N ALA A 305 -14.60 -2.41 3.57
CA ALA A 305 -13.99 -3.26 4.59
C ALA A 305 -14.81 -4.55 4.84
N ASP A 306 -16.12 -4.42 5.02
CA ASP A 306 -17.02 -5.57 5.22
C ASP A 306 -17.01 -6.49 3.99
N MET A 307 -16.99 -5.93 2.76
CA MET A 307 -16.85 -6.70 1.52
C MET A 307 -15.54 -7.48 1.48
N ILE A 308 -14.40 -6.86 1.83
CA ILE A 308 -13.10 -7.54 1.86
C ILE A 308 -13.14 -8.72 2.85
N MET A 309 -13.61 -8.50 4.06
CA MET A 309 -13.70 -9.52 5.09
C MET A 309 -14.65 -10.66 4.69
N ASP A 310 -15.70 -10.35 3.90
CA ASP A 310 -16.59 -11.38 3.35
C ASP A 310 -15.99 -12.15 2.18
N ARG A 311 -15.20 -11.51 1.30
CA ARG A 311 -14.61 -12.13 0.11
C ARG A 311 -13.35 -12.94 0.41
N VAL A 312 -12.54 -12.54 1.38
CA VAL A 312 -11.30 -13.25 1.76
C VAL A 312 -11.62 -14.37 2.73
N LYS A 313 -11.75 -15.60 2.21
CA LYS A 313 -12.14 -16.81 2.96
C LYS A 313 -10.97 -17.73 3.30
N THR A 314 -9.73 -17.25 3.18
CA THR A 314 -8.53 -18.00 3.53
C THR A 314 -8.37 -18.11 5.05
N ASP A 315 -7.88 -19.24 5.55
CA ASP A 315 -7.74 -19.47 7.00
C ASP A 315 -6.76 -18.48 7.65
N ASP A 316 -5.77 -18.00 6.90
CA ASP A 316 -4.76 -17.06 7.32
C ASP A 316 -5.13 -15.59 7.07
N ALA A 317 -6.30 -15.32 6.49
CA ALA A 317 -6.76 -13.99 6.06
C ALA A 317 -5.83 -13.27 5.05
N ILE A 318 -4.92 -14.00 4.40
CA ILE A 318 -4.11 -13.47 3.30
C ILE A 318 -4.84 -13.78 1.99
N PRO A 319 -5.20 -12.78 1.17
CA PRO A 319 -5.97 -13.03 -0.05
C PRO A 319 -5.12 -13.72 -1.12
N TYR A 320 -5.78 -14.39 -2.05
CA TYR A 320 -5.22 -14.65 -3.35
C TYR A 320 -5.04 -13.32 -4.13
N TRP A 321 -4.17 -13.32 -5.14
CA TRP A 321 -3.84 -12.14 -5.92
C TRP A 321 -5.05 -11.43 -6.58
N ASP A 322 -6.12 -12.19 -6.83
CA ASP A 322 -7.43 -11.72 -7.30
C ASP A 322 -8.52 -12.55 -6.60
N TYR A 323 -9.61 -11.94 -6.13
CA TYR A 323 -10.66 -12.66 -5.41
C TYR A 323 -11.42 -13.66 -6.26
N ASP A 324 -11.32 -13.51 -7.59
CA ASP A 324 -11.95 -14.37 -8.59
C ASP A 324 -10.92 -15.28 -9.29
N ALA A 325 -9.71 -15.39 -8.73
CA ALA A 325 -8.71 -16.33 -9.20
C ALA A 325 -9.15 -17.79 -8.97
N PRO A 326 -8.73 -18.74 -9.83
CA PRO A 326 -8.93 -20.15 -9.54
C PRO A 326 -8.25 -20.55 -8.23
N VAL A 327 -8.96 -21.20 -7.33
CA VAL A 327 -8.41 -21.65 -6.04
C VAL A 327 -7.73 -23.02 -6.24
N THR A 328 -6.42 -23.00 -6.38
CA THR A 328 -5.56 -24.20 -6.50
C THR A 328 -4.36 -24.06 -5.58
N GLU A 329 -3.58 -25.13 -5.42
CA GLU A 329 -2.31 -25.10 -4.64
C GLU A 329 -1.27 -24.14 -5.27
N GLU A 330 -1.35 -23.91 -6.58
CA GLU A 330 -0.44 -23.01 -7.33
C GLU A 330 -0.87 -21.54 -7.28
N THR A 331 -2.09 -21.22 -6.82
CA THR A 331 -2.61 -19.85 -6.87
C THR A 331 -1.89 -18.97 -5.85
N PRO A 332 -1.15 -17.93 -6.30
CA PRO A 332 -0.33 -17.14 -5.39
C PRO A 332 -1.17 -16.27 -4.46
N ARG A 333 -0.67 -16.13 -3.24
CA ARG A 333 -1.15 -15.19 -2.23
C ARG A 333 -0.60 -13.78 -2.51
N ASP A 334 -1.27 -12.77 -2.01
CA ASP A 334 -0.76 -11.40 -2.09
C ASP A 334 -0.61 -10.77 -0.69
N ALA A 335 0.58 -10.94 -0.11
CA ALA A 335 0.94 -10.33 1.16
C ALA A 335 0.86 -8.80 1.12
N SER A 336 1.05 -8.18 -0.06
CA SER A 336 0.95 -6.73 -0.19
C SER A 336 -0.49 -6.23 -0.01
N ALA A 337 -1.48 -6.92 -0.60
CA ALA A 337 -2.89 -6.60 -0.38
C ALA A 337 -3.29 -6.79 1.09
N ALA A 338 -2.77 -7.84 1.74
CA ALA A 338 -2.99 -8.10 3.15
C ALA A 338 -2.42 -7.00 4.05
N SER A 339 -1.16 -6.58 3.82
CA SER A 339 -0.50 -5.52 4.60
C SER A 339 -1.26 -4.20 4.54
N VAL A 340 -1.67 -3.77 3.34
CA VAL A 340 -2.46 -2.56 3.14
C VAL A 340 -3.82 -2.66 3.83
N THR A 341 -4.49 -3.81 3.70
CA THR A 341 -5.79 -4.05 4.36
C THR A 341 -5.65 -3.98 5.87
N ALA A 342 -4.64 -4.62 6.46
CA ALA A 342 -4.41 -4.58 7.90
C ALA A 342 -4.20 -3.15 8.40
N SER A 343 -3.35 -2.37 7.72
CA SER A 343 -3.10 -0.97 8.07
C SER A 343 -4.39 -0.14 8.03
N ALA A 344 -5.19 -0.29 6.98
CA ALA A 344 -6.47 0.41 6.84
C ALA A 344 -7.49 0.02 7.92
N LEU A 345 -7.61 -1.28 8.23
CA LEU A 345 -8.58 -1.77 9.21
C LEU A 345 -8.24 -1.37 10.64
N ILE A 346 -6.95 -1.31 11.01
CA ILE A 346 -6.53 -0.77 12.32
C ILE A 346 -6.98 0.68 12.46
N GLU A 347 -6.73 1.51 11.44
CA GLU A 347 -7.16 2.90 11.46
C GLU A 347 -8.70 3.02 11.52
N LEU A 348 -9.41 2.29 10.65
CA LEU A 348 -10.88 2.27 10.61
C LEU A 348 -11.48 1.84 11.95
N SER A 349 -10.85 0.89 12.66
CA SER A 349 -11.32 0.41 13.96
C SER A 349 -11.45 1.52 15.01
N THR A 350 -10.61 2.56 14.91
CA THR A 350 -10.63 3.72 15.82
C THR A 350 -11.71 4.75 15.48
N MET A 351 -12.34 4.62 14.32
CA MET A 351 -13.28 5.61 13.77
C MET A 351 -14.74 5.20 13.90
N VAL A 352 -15.01 3.96 14.28
CA VAL A 352 -16.35 3.40 14.37
C VAL A 352 -16.64 2.80 15.75
N PRO A 353 -17.89 2.84 16.23
CA PRO A 353 -18.24 2.27 17.55
C PRO A 353 -17.96 0.76 17.64
N ASP A 354 -18.16 0.02 16.54
CA ASP A 354 -18.03 -1.44 16.44
C ASP A 354 -16.69 -1.84 15.82
N GLY A 355 -15.64 -1.06 16.14
CA GLY A 355 -14.32 -1.19 15.52
C GLY A 355 -13.58 -2.48 15.85
N GLN A 356 -13.94 -3.17 16.95
CA GLN A 356 -13.22 -4.35 17.41
C GLN A 356 -13.13 -5.44 16.33
N LYS A 357 -14.19 -5.68 15.54
CA LYS A 357 -14.16 -6.67 14.45
C LYS A 357 -13.08 -6.39 13.40
N TYR A 358 -12.81 -5.12 13.12
CA TYR A 358 -11.77 -4.71 12.16
C TYR A 358 -10.37 -4.88 12.77
N LEU A 359 -10.22 -4.55 14.04
CA LEU A 359 -8.97 -4.76 14.77
C LEU A 359 -8.63 -6.24 14.86
N ASP A 360 -9.58 -7.09 15.24
CA ASP A 360 -9.39 -8.54 15.33
C ASP A 360 -8.99 -9.16 13.98
N TYR A 361 -9.61 -8.68 12.89
CA TYR A 361 -9.28 -9.17 11.56
C TYR A 361 -7.90 -8.69 11.10
N ALA A 362 -7.54 -7.44 11.38
CA ALA A 362 -6.21 -6.90 11.10
C ALA A 362 -5.12 -7.62 11.90
N GLU A 363 -5.37 -7.91 13.19
CA GLU A 363 -4.46 -8.69 14.02
C GLU A 363 -4.26 -10.10 13.46
N LYS A 364 -5.32 -10.76 12.98
CA LYS A 364 -5.23 -12.06 12.32
C LYS A 364 -4.31 -11.99 11.08
N ILE A 365 -4.48 -10.96 10.23
CA ILE A 365 -3.59 -10.73 9.07
C ILE A 365 -2.14 -10.56 9.54
N LEU A 366 -1.90 -9.68 10.51
CA LEU A 366 -0.53 -9.38 10.97
C LEU A 366 0.14 -10.58 11.64
N LYS A 367 -0.58 -11.39 12.40
CA LYS A 367 -0.07 -12.66 12.94
C LYS A 367 0.33 -13.62 11.83
N SER A 368 -0.47 -13.73 10.77
CA SER A 368 -0.14 -14.54 9.60
C SER A 368 1.10 -14.01 8.87
N LEU A 369 1.16 -12.71 8.60
CA LEU A 369 2.33 -12.08 7.97
C LEU A 369 3.60 -12.19 8.81
N SER A 370 3.49 -12.26 10.14
CA SER A 370 4.60 -12.43 11.08
C SER A 370 4.99 -13.90 11.32
N SER A 371 4.29 -14.83 10.70
CA SER A 371 4.61 -16.26 10.75
C SER A 371 5.73 -16.65 9.78
N ASP A 372 6.31 -17.82 9.96
CA ASP A 372 7.36 -18.34 9.07
C ASP A 372 6.87 -18.61 7.63
N ALA A 373 5.55 -18.57 7.40
CA ALA A 373 4.97 -18.69 6.07
C ALA A 373 5.15 -17.42 5.22
N TYR A 374 5.25 -16.25 5.84
CA TYR A 374 5.32 -14.97 5.13
C TYR A 374 6.50 -14.10 5.57
N LEU A 375 6.97 -14.21 6.80
CA LEU A 375 8.09 -13.44 7.32
C LEU A 375 9.41 -14.12 6.95
N ALA A 376 10.28 -13.42 6.24
CA ALA A 376 11.59 -13.92 5.86
C ALA A 376 12.49 -14.18 7.09
N LYS A 377 13.45 -15.09 6.95
CA LYS A 377 14.55 -15.19 7.91
C LYS A 377 15.56 -14.07 7.62
N VAL A 378 16.21 -13.59 8.69
CA VAL A 378 17.26 -12.58 8.56
C VAL A 378 18.39 -13.09 7.65
N GLY A 379 18.73 -12.30 6.64
CA GLY A 379 19.72 -12.63 5.61
C GLY A 379 19.16 -13.35 4.39
N ASP A 380 17.93 -13.89 4.45
CA ASP A 380 17.25 -14.49 3.31
C ASP A 380 16.44 -13.45 2.50
N ASN A 381 15.72 -13.89 1.48
CA ASN A 381 14.76 -13.08 0.71
C ASN A 381 15.34 -11.77 0.14
N GLN A 382 16.64 -11.75 -0.13
CA GLN A 382 17.37 -10.57 -0.65
C GLN A 382 17.13 -9.30 0.21
N GLY A 383 16.95 -9.45 1.54
CA GLY A 383 16.76 -8.35 2.46
C GLY A 383 15.35 -7.71 2.44
N PHE A 384 14.36 -8.34 1.82
CA PHE A 384 12.95 -7.98 1.98
C PHE A 384 12.33 -8.66 3.20
N ILE A 385 11.36 -8.01 3.84
CA ILE A 385 10.73 -8.46 5.08
C ILE A 385 9.72 -9.57 4.81
N LEU A 386 8.79 -9.34 3.89
CA LEU A 386 7.72 -10.26 3.56
C LEU A 386 7.97 -11.02 2.27
N MET A 387 7.47 -12.25 2.21
CA MET A 387 7.43 -13.13 1.05
C MET A 387 6.02 -13.12 0.42
N HIS A 388 5.86 -13.76 -0.74
CA HIS A 388 4.56 -14.15 -1.32
C HIS A 388 3.62 -13.00 -1.66
N SER A 389 4.07 -12.08 -2.50
CA SER A 389 3.24 -11.03 -3.08
C SER A 389 3.15 -11.16 -4.59
N VAL A 390 2.18 -10.45 -5.21
CA VAL A 390 1.99 -10.42 -6.66
C VAL A 390 1.94 -8.98 -7.18
N GLY A 391 2.92 -8.59 -7.99
CA GLY A 391 2.92 -7.27 -8.63
C GLY A 391 1.87 -7.17 -9.73
N SER A 392 2.03 -7.97 -10.80
CA SER A 392 1.08 -8.03 -11.92
C SER A 392 1.15 -9.36 -12.63
N LEU A 393 0.26 -10.29 -12.27
CA LEU A 393 0.20 -11.62 -12.87
C LEU A 393 -0.13 -11.57 -14.38
N PRO A 394 -1.10 -10.76 -14.86
CA PRO A 394 -1.40 -10.68 -16.30
C PRO A 394 -0.23 -10.22 -17.16
N ASN A 395 0.72 -9.51 -16.58
CA ASN A 395 1.92 -9.03 -17.27
C ASN A 395 3.15 -9.94 -17.04
N GLY A 396 3.00 -11.10 -16.40
CA GLY A 396 4.10 -11.99 -16.06
C GLY A 396 5.16 -11.32 -15.17
N SER A 397 4.75 -10.41 -14.27
CA SER A 397 5.67 -9.57 -13.51
C SER A 397 5.46 -9.73 -12.02
N GLU A 398 6.56 -10.03 -11.30
CA GLU A 398 6.57 -10.06 -9.84
C GLU A 398 5.50 -11.02 -9.29
N ILE A 399 5.57 -12.29 -9.71
CA ILE A 399 4.66 -13.35 -9.28
C ILE A 399 5.31 -14.13 -8.14
N ASP A 400 4.59 -14.27 -7.03
CA ASP A 400 5.04 -14.94 -5.82
C ASP A 400 6.44 -14.49 -5.37
N THR A 401 6.58 -13.19 -5.13
CA THR A 401 7.86 -12.54 -4.83
C THR A 401 7.70 -11.46 -3.76
N PRO A 402 8.77 -11.09 -3.02
CA PRO A 402 8.70 -9.95 -2.13
C PRO A 402 8.48 -8.64 -2.89
N LEU A 403 7.76 -7.71 -2.26
CA LEU A 403 7.52 -6.37 -2.80
C LEU A 403 7.77 -5.32 -1.71
N ASN A 404 8.55 -4.29 -2.02
CA ASN A 404 8.92 -3.24 -1.05
C ASN A 404 7.71 -2.51 -0.45
N TYR A 405 6.58 -2.45 -1.14
CA TYR A 405 5.34 -1.86 -0.59
C TYR A 405 4.58 -2.82 0.33
N ALA A 406 4.75 -4.13 0.21
CA ALA A 406 4.27 -5.06 1.23
C ALA A 406 4.97 -4.81 2.57
N ASP A 407 6.29 -4.64 2.53
CA ASP A 407 7.12 -4.33 3.70
C ASP A 407 6.73 -2.99 4.33
N TYR A 408 6.50 -1.97 3.51
CA TYR A 408 6.11 -0.63 3.97
C TYR A 408 4.78 -0.66 4.74
N TYR A 409 3.74 -1.24 4.16
CA TYR A 409 2.42 -1.27 4.80
C TYR A 409 2.35 -2.25 5.98
N TYR A 410 3.17 -3.29 5.99
CA TYR A 410 3.35 -4.14 7.17
C TYR A 410 3.89 -3.34 8.36
N LEU A 411 4.96 -2.57 8.16
CA LEU A 411 5.54 -1.72 9.20
C LEU A 411 4.58 -0.60 9.62
N GLU A 412 3.86 0.00 8.69
CA GLU A 412 2.83 0.99 9.01
C GLU A 412 1.73 0.37 9.88
N ALA A 413 1.28 -0.83 9.57
CA ALA A 413 0.28 -1.53 10.35
C ALA A 413 0.78 -1.90 11.75
N LEU A 414 2.04 -2.33 11.90
CA LEU A 414 2.65 -2.56 13.21
C LEU A 414 2.80 -1.29 14.06
N LYS A 415 2.93 -0.14 13.41
CA LYS A 415 3.02 1.17 14.06
C LYS A 415 1.66 1.68 14.53
N ARG A 416 0.59 1.42 13.78
CA ARG A 416 -0.78 1.81 14.13
C ARG A 416 -1.33 1.06 15.32
#